data_2a6300a7f992eaeb6580a711096adf4f
#
_entry.id   2a6300a7f992eaeb6580a711096adf4f
#
_cell.length_a   1.000
_cell.length_b   1.000
_cell.length_c   1.000
_cell.angle_alpha   90.00
_cell.angle_beta   90.00
_cell.angle_gamma   90.00
#
_symmetry.space_group_name_H-M   'P 1'
#
loop_
_entity.id
_entity.type
_entity.pdbx_description
1 polymer ?
#
loop_
_entity_poly.entity_id
_entity_poly.type
_entity_poly.pdbx_seq_one_letter_code
_entity_poly.pdbx_strand_id
1 'polypeptide(L)'
;MGKSRGSEGSNGHSGFRALFASCFHKRPEQPPAKSPPSEGATETDSGDSSLHSLPNPNPDPKPPPTTKHPAIMPKAPKKSRVAAPQPTMPYRSPDAAAKGGKSKGKHKSPLKYFSAHDGASGARQQEADARKKQLEAIFDDFETEEDKNDNHDSGDPALGADSSMRYLEAVGASPADYSLLVVCEIVKAQTIGEITKEGFVEGWNEVIENLDPAVKPELAAQKRHVQSRMKQVSRDSAYYKKLYQHAFVVGKTNKAMAMDMACAMWGMLFDAEIGHEWKTAKVNWLENWQKYLEEKFYVPPPNPDLPEDENNKGKWTRTVSKDLWNQTLVFANKTLEDESLGFWSEEQAWPGIMDDFVVWCREKGVVATKSKDDMEVDE
;
A
#
# COMPACT_ATOMS: atom_id res chain seq x y z
N MET A 1 53.34 -3.35 4.82
CA MET A 1 52.40 -2.75 5.80
C MET A 1 51.09 -2.47 5.07
N GLY A 2 50.20 -3.46 5.08
CA GLY A 2 48.88 -3.38 4.45
C GLY A 2 47.85 -2.94 5.46
N LYS A 3 47.15 -1.84 5.21
CA LYS A 3 45.98 -1.41 5.97
C LYS A 3 44.72 -2.08 5.37
N SER A 4 44.16 -3.01 6.09
CA SER A 4 42.81 -3.55 5.87
C SER A 4 41.78 -2.44 6.14
N ARG A 5 40.99 -2.08 5.13
CA ARG A 5 39.77 -1.30 5.31
C ARG A 5 38.66 -2.24 5.75
N GLY A 6 38.17 -2.02 6.97
CA GLY A 6 36.98 -2.68 7.50
C GLY A 6 35.74 -2.25 6.72
N SER A 7 34.97 -3.23 6.33
CA SER A 7 33.64 -3.12 5.75
C SER A 7 32.64 -2.90 6.90
N GLU A 8 32.25 -1.66 7.15
CA GLU A 8 31.10 -1.33 8.00
C GLU A 8 29.95 -0.94 7.09
N GLY A 9 29.00 -1.82 6.91
CA GLY A 9 27.81 -1.53 6.12
C GLY A 9 26.90 -2.75 5.91
N SER A 10 26.30 -3.31 6.96
CA SER A 10 25.39 -4.44 6.75
C SER A 10 24.40 -4.70 7.90
N ASN A 11 23.96 -3.72 8.67
CA ASN A 11 23.01 -3.96 9.75
C ASN A 11 21.52 -3.76 9.35
N GLY A 12 21.22 -3.10 8.23
CA GLY A 12 19.82 -2.88 7.78
C GLY A 12 19.14 -4.12 7.21
N HIS A 13 19.89 -4.99 6.53
CA HIS A 13 19.32 -6.17 5.84
C HIS A 13 18.91 -7.32 6.77
N SER A 14 19.48 -7.40 7.96
CA SER A 14 19.20 -8.49 8.91
C SER A 14 17.83 -8.32 9.58
N GLY A 15 17.46 -7.09 9.95
CA GLY A 15 16.17 -6.80 10.59
C GLY A 15 14.99 -7.00 9.64
N PHE A 16 15.19 -6.69 8.36
CA PHE A 16 14.17 -6.84 7.32
C PHE A 16 13.83 -8.30 7.03
N ARG A 17 14.83 -9.17 6.94
CA ARG A 17 14.61 -10.62 6.79
C ARG A 17 13.80 -11.23 7.93
N ALA A 18 14.01 -10.75 9.16
CA ALA A 18 13.27 -11.22 10.33
C ALA A 18 11.82 -10.72 10.34
N LEU A 19 11.57 -9.47 9.95
CA LEU A 19 10.22 -8.89 9.83
C LEU A 19 9.41 -9.58 8.72
N PHE A 20 10.02 -9.81 7.56
CA PHE A 20 9.37 -10.52 6.46
C PHE A 20 9.14 -11.99 6.78
N ALA A 21 10.09 -12.69 7.38
CA ALA A 21 9.88 -14.03 7.88
C ALA A 21 8.70 -14.08 8.88
N SER A 22 8.54 -13.04 9.71
CA SER A 22 7.39 -12.94 10.61
C SER A 22 6.06 -12.73 9.90
N CYS A 23 6.03 -11.97 8.78
CA CYS A 23 4.82 -11.80 7.96
C CYS A 23 4.41 -13.09 7.26
N PHE A 24 5.38 -13.90 6.85
CA PHE A 24 5.14 -15.21 6.24
C PHE A 24 4.79 -16.33 7.25
N HIS A 25 5.05 -16.13 8.55
CA HIS A 25 4.81 -17.16 9.58
C HIS A 25 3.65 -16.84 10.53
N LYS A 26 3.01 -15.69 10.44
CA LYS A 26 1.86 -15.31 11.29
C LYS A 26 0.58 -15.24 10.50
N ARG A 27 -0.11 -16.35 10.42
CA ARG A 27 -1.57 -16.31 10.26
C ARG A 27 -2.16 -15.92 11.63
N PRO A 28 -3.07 -14.94 11.75
CA PRO A 28 -3.82 -14.74 12.98
C PRO A 28 -4.70 -15.96 13.19
N GLU A 29 -4.47 -16.71 14.28
CA GLU A 29 -5.42 -17.70 14.78
C GLU A 29 -6.76 -17.00 14.99
N GLN A 30 -7.76 -17.39 14.20
CA GLN A 30 -9.13 -17.00 14.46
C GLN A 30 -9.54 -17.63 15.81
N PRO A 31 -10.17 -16.86 16.70
CA PRO A 31 -10.71 -17.43 17.95
C PRO A 31 -11.73 -18.51 17.59
N PRO A 32 -11.71 -19.65 18.29
CA PRO A 32 -12.59 -20.78 17.99
C PRO A 32 -14.06 -20.33 18.02
N ALA A 33 -14.80 -20.68 16.97
CA ALA A 33 -16.21 -20.42 16.85
C ALA A 33 -16.93 -20.98 18.09
N LYS A 34 -17.68 -20.14 18.79
CA LYS A 34 -18.53 -20.55 19.90
C LYS A 34 -19.57 -21.53 19.37
N SER A 35 -19.47 -22.78 19.80
CA SER A 35 -20.49 -23.79 19.54
C SER A 35 -21.83 -23.34 20.11
N PRO A 36 -22.96 -23.62 19.43
CA PRO A 36 -24.29 -23.32 19.96
C PRO A 36 -24.57 -24.19 21.17
N PRO A 37 -25.39 -23.71 22.14
CA PRO A 37 -25.74 -24.48 23.31
C PRO A 37 -26.67 -25.64 22.94
N SER A 38 -26.29 -26.86 23.33
CA SER A 38 -27.17 -28.03 23.26
C SER A 38 -28.24 -27.94 24.35
N GLU A 39 -29.47 -27.93 23.93
CA GLU A 39 -30.61 -28.15 24.81
C GLU A 39 -30.70 -29.62 25.25
N GLY A 40 -30.99 -29.81 26.54
CA GLY A 40 -31.76 -30.96 27.03
C GLY A 40 -31.02 -31.97 27.89
N ALA A 41 -31.23 -31.92 29.20
CA ALA A 41 -31.86 -33.00 29.98
C ALA A 41 -31.84 -32.66 31.47
N THR A 42 -33.00 -32.72 32.00
CA THR A 42 -33.40 -32.72 33.42
C THR A 42 -32.78 -33.89 34.21
N GLU A 43 -32.38 -33.64 35.49
CA GLU A 43 -32.87 -34.40 36.67
C GLU A 43 -32.11 -33.94 37.94
N THR A 44 -32.89 -33.46 38.87
CA THR A 44 -33.05 -33.70 40.32
C THR A 44 -31.88 -34.28 41.10
N ASP A 45 -31.44 -33.67 42.19
CA ASP A 45 -31.83 -33.93 43.56
C ASP A 45 -30.90 -33.25 44.59
N SER A 46 -31.50 -32.71 45.63
CA SER A 46 -31.18 -32.52 47.04
C SER A 46 -29.76 -32.33 47.55
N GLY A 47 -29.59 -31.30 48.38
CA GLY A 47 -28.62 -31.35 49.50
C GLY A 47 -28.00 -30.05 49.92
N ASP A 48 -28.71 -29.25 50.65
CA ASP A 48 -28.43 -28.63 51.98
C ASP A 48 -27.05 -28.00 52.28
N SER A 49 -27.19 -26.80 52.86
CA SER A 49 -26.39 -26.19 53.92
C SER A 49 -25.29 -25.17 53.62
N SER A 50 -25.61 -24.01 54.13
CA SER A 50 -24.81 -23.06 54.93
C SER A 50 -24.02 -21.94 54.28
N LEU A 51 -24.60 -20.78 54.32
CA LEU A 51 -24.16 -19.49 54.94
C LEU A 51 -22.65 -19.23 54.96
N HIS A 52 -22.20 -18.27 54.19
CA HIS A 52 -21.43 -17.14 54.76
C HIS A 52 -21.50 -15.92 53.84
N SER A 53 -22.14 -14.90 54.37
CA SER A 53 -22.17 -13.51 53.86
C SER A 53 -20.78 -12.87 53.94
N LEU A 54 -20.35 -12.25 52.85
CA LEU A 54 -19.35 -11.18 52.90
C LEU A 54 -19.79 -9.98 52.04
N PRO A 55 -19.46 -8.76 52.42
CA PRO A 55 -20.18 -7.56 52.01
C PRO A 55 -19.67 -6.99 50.68
N ASN A 56 -20.63 -6.40 50.00
CA ASN A 56 -20.50 -5.62 48.78
C ASN A 56 -19.66 -4.33 49.00
N PRO A 57 -18.65 -4.02 48.18
CA PRO A 57 -18.05 -2.70 48.15
C PRO A 57 -18.76 -1.78 47.18
N ASN A 58 -19.16 -0.65 47.69
CA ASN A 58 -19.47 0.68 47.17
C ASN A 58 -19.65 0.92 45.67
N PRO A 59 -20.68 1.68 45.30
CA PRO A 59 -20.93 2.13 43.94
C PRO A 59 -20.03 3.33 43.56
N ASP A 60 -19.63 3.33 42.28
CA ASP A 60 -18.85 4.39 41.61
C ASP A 60 -19.52 5.79 41.67
N PRO A 61 -18.74 6.84 41.72
CA PRO A 61 -19.26 8.22 41.74
C PRO A 61 -19.75 8.66 40.37
N LYS A 62 -20.95 9.21 40.37
CA LYS A 62 -21.69 9.81 39.27
C LYS A 62 -20.90 10.99 38.66
N PRO A 63 -20.77 11.09 37.28
CA PRO A 63 -20.15 12.26 36.67
C PRO A 63 -21.03 13.53 36.80
N PRO A 64 -20.41 14.72 36.83
CA PRO A 64 -21.12 15.98 36.98
C PRO A 64 -21.90 16.37 35.70
N PRO A 65 -22.96 17.19 35.82
CA PRO A 65 -23.81 17.56 34.70
C PRO A 65 -23.12 18.55 33.75
N THR A 66 -23.12 18.22 32.46
CA THR A 66 -22.68 19.08 31.35
C THR A 66 -23.65 20.23 31.14
N THR A 67 -23.21 21.44 31.35
CA THR A 67 -23.86 22.68 30.94
C THR A 67 -23.81 22.84 29.43
N LYS A 68 -24.97 22.89 28.80
CA LYS A 68 -25.14 23.20 27.37
C LYS A 68 -24.96 24.71 27.16
N HIS A 69 -23.90 25.10 26.47
CA HIS A 69 -23.82 26.43 25.83
C HIS A 69 -24.23 26.28 24.35
N PRO A 70 -25.06 27.18 23.81
CA PRO A 70 -25.43 27.17 22.40
C PRO A 70 -24.29 27.71 21.55
N ALA A 71 -23.77 26.91 20.63
CA ALA A 71 -22.79 27.32 19.64
C ALA A 71 -23.47 28.17 18.56
N ILE A 72 -23.05 29.42 18.44
CA ILE A 72 -23.38 30.33 17.35
C ILE A 72 -22.47 29.94 16.14
N MET A 73 -23.06 29.41 15.09
CA MET A 73 -22.37 29.17 13.83
C MET A 73 -22.27 30.47 13.01
N PRO A 74 -21.10 30.88 12.54
CA PRO A 74 -20.99 31.93 11.53
C PRO A 74 -21.37 31.39 10.14
N LYS A 75 -22.26 32.12 9.43
CA LYS A 75 -22.67 31.86 8.05
C LYS A 75 -21.50 32.03 7.11
N ALA A 76 -21.21 31.00 6.30
CA ALA A 76 -20.25 31.05 5.20
C ALA A 76 -20.71 32.01 4.07
N PRO A 77 -19.81 32.76 3.44
CA PRO A 77 -20.16 33.61 2.31
C PRO A 77 -20.39 32.80 1.03
N LYS A 78 -21.48 33.11 0.32
CA LYS A 78 -21.82 32.55 -0.99
C LYS A 78 -20.77 32.96 -2.01
N LYS A 79 -19.98 31.97 -2.52
CA LYS A 79 -19.14 32.20 -3.72
C LYS A 79 -20.01 32.18 -4.96
N SER A 80 -20.02 33.31 -5.67
CA SER A 80 -20.60 33.47 -7.00
C SER A 80 -19.84 32.58 -8.00
N ARG A 81 -20.60 31.78 -8.72
CA ARG A 81 -20.15 30.87 -9.77
C ARG A 81 -19.92 31.70 -11.05
N VAL A 82 -18.67 31.95 -11.39
CA VAL A 82 -18.30 32.49 -12.72
C VAL A 82 -18.32 31.30 -13.70
N ALA A 83 -19.16 31.40 -14.71
CA ALA A 83 -19.29 30.41 -15.77
C ALA A 83 -18.08 30.50 -16.72
N ALA A 84 -17.44 29.37 -16.99
CA ALA A 84 -16.43 29.26 -18.03
C ALA A 84 -17.05 29.27 -19.43
N PRO A 85 -16.38 29.89 -20.44
CA PRO A 85 -16.90 29.94 -21.78
C PRO A 85 -16.81 28.57 -22.49
N GLN A 86 -17.90 28.18 -23.10
CA GLN A 86 -18.02 27.01 -23.97
C GLN A 86 -17.38 27.29 -25.33
N PRO A 87 -16.70 26.29 -25.96
CA PRO A 87 -16.22 26.44 -27.32
C PRO A 87 -17.38 26.35 -28.32
N THR A 88 -17.49 27.37 -29.15
CA THR A 88 -18.47 27.48 -30.25
C THR A 88 -18.11 26.53 -31.38
N MET A 89 -19.04 25.63 -31.73
CA MET A 89 -18.98 24.80 -32.94
C MET A 89 -19.45 25.67 -34.14
N PRO A 90 -18.86 25.52 -35.33
CA PRO A 90 -19.33 26.25 -36.50
C PRO A 90 -20.63 25.65 -37.05
N TYR A 91 -21.62 26.50 -37.16
CA TYR A 91 -22.90 26.29 -37.78
C TYR A 91 -22.74 26.07 -39.29
N ARG A 92 -23.25 24.93 -39.82
CA ARG A 92 -23.35 24.68 -41.27
C ARG A 92 -24.80 24.71 -41.67
N SER A 93 -25.15 25.79 -42.45
CA SER A 93 -26.48 26.00 -43.01
C SER A 93 -26.87 24.91 -44.01
N PRO A 94 -28.17 24.56 -44.12
CA PRO A 94 -28.69 23.77 -45.20
C PRO A 94 -29.38 24.69 -46.23
N ASP A 95 -28.91 24.67 -47.46
CA ASP A 95 -29.75 25.05 -48.61
C ASP A 95 -29.23 24.40 -49.90
N ALA A 96 -30.01 23.55 -50.49
CA ALA A 96 -30.36 23.60 -51.91
C ALA A 96 -31.23 22.39 -52.30
N ALA A 97 -32.45 22.71 -52.61
CA ALA A 97 -33.42 21.82 -53.22
C ALA A 97 -33.07 21.52 -54.70
N ALA A 98 -33.21 20.28 -55.14
CA ALA A 98 -33.48 19.98 -56.57
C ALA A 98 -34.25 18.68 -56.72
N LYS A 99 -35.41 18.87 -57.21
CA LYS A 99 -36.39 18.08 -58.02
C LYS A 99 -35.97 16.74 -58.61
N GLY A 100 -36.82 15.72 -58.40
CA GLY A 100 -37.54 15.01 -59.47
C GLY A 100 -36.86 13.81 -60.08
N GLY A 101 -37.48 12.60 -59.90
CA GLY A 101 -37.17 11.42 -60.70
C GLY A 101 -37.87 10.17 -60.17
N LYS A 102 -39.11 9.90 -60.61
CA LYS A 102 -39.80 8.62 -60.47
C LYS A 102 -39.11 7.56 -61.34
N SER A 103 -38.59 6.54 -60.76
CA SER A 103 -38.27 5.28 -61.47
C SER A 103 -38.73 4.07 -60.67
N LYS A 104 -39.61 3.29 -61.27
CA LYS A 104 -40.04 1.96 -60.80
C LYS A 104 -38.91 0.96 -61.04
N GLY A 105 -38.52 0.18 -60.04
CA GLY A 105 -37.57 -0.90 -60.28
C GLY A 105 -37.33 -1.81 -59.10
N LYS A 106 -38.04 -2.92 -59.04
CA LYS A 106 -37.68 -4.25 -58.54
C LYS A 106 -37.10 -4.39 -57.12
N HIS A 107 -37.85 -5.07 -56.28
CA HIS A 107 -37.42 -5.75 -55.09
C HIS A 107 -36.08 -6.44 -55.27
N LYS A 108 -35.06 -5.97 -54.56
CA LYS A 108 -33.87 -6.74 -54.21
C LYS A 108 -33.82 -6.78 -52.70
N SER A 109 -33.68 -8.02 -52.19
CA SER A 109 -33.52 -8.35 -50.78
C SER A 109 -32.52 -7.46 -50.09
N PRO A 110 -32.71 -7.08 -48.78
CA PRO A 110 -31.73 -6.30 -48.05
C PRO A 110 -30.46 -7.14 -47.90
N LEU A 111 -29.39 -6.67 -48.56
CA LEU A 111 -28.04 -7.15 -48.35
C LEU A 111 -27.74 -7.05 -46.84
N LYS A 112 -27.39 -8.18 -46.27
CA LYS A 112 -26.84 -8.30 -44.90
C LYS A 112 -25.59 -7.46 -44.78
N TYR A 113 -25.75 -6.21 -44.30
CA TYR A 113 -24.62 -5.29 -44.03
C TYR A 113 -24.10 -5.37 -42.60
N PHE A 114 -24.54 -6.37 -41.79
CA PHE A 114 -24.22 -6.52 -40.41
C PHE A 114 -23.35 -7.74 -40.05
N SER A 115 -22.65 -8.33 -41.00
CA SER A 115 -21.87 -9.55 -40.71
C SER A 115 -20.35 -9.37 -40.56
N ALA A 116 -19.80 -8.15 -40.70
CA ALA A 116 -18.36 -7.98 -40.61
C ALA A 116 -17.89 -7.43 -39.23
N HIS A 117 -18.78 -6.89 -38.39
CA HIS A 117 -18.42 -6.34 -37.11
C HIS A 117 -18.51 -7.36 -35.95
N ASP A 118 -19.39 -8.36 -36.05
CA ASP A 118 -19.55 -9.38 -35.00
C ASP A 118 -18.40 -10.40 -34.98
N GLY A 119 -17.74 -10.65 -36.08
CA GLY A 119 -16.64 -11.61 -36.15
C GLY A 119 -15.36 -11.10 -35.46
N ALA A 120 -15.09 -9.80 -35.51
CA ALA A 120 -13.89 -9.24 -34.89
C ALA A 120 -14.01 -9.09 -33.37
N SER A 121 -15.22 -8.82 -32.86
CA SER A 121 -15.48 -8.79 -31.43
C SER A 121 -15.45 -10.19 -30.79
N GLY A 122 -16.01 -11.18 -31.49
CA GLY A 122 -15.97 -12.58 -31.03
C GLY A 122 -14.56 -13.19 -31.02
N ALA A 123 -13.70 -12.85 -31.98
CA ALA A 123 -12.32 -13.33 -32.01
C ALA A 123 -11.49 -12.71 -30.84
N ARG A 124 -11.65 -11.42 -30.58
CA ARG A 124 -10.98 -10.74 -29.43
C ARG A 124 -11.44 -11.30 -28.09
N GLN A 125 -12.72 -11.60 -27.94
CA GLN A 125 -13.24 -12.21 -26.73
C GLN A 125 -12.67 -13.62 -26.51
N GLN A 126 -12.61 -14.45 -27.57
CA GLN A 126 -12.02 -15.79 -27.50
C GLN A 126 -10.54 -15.74 -27.14
N GLU A 127 -9.78 -14.76 -27.64
CA GLU A 127 -8.37 -14.56 -27.30
C GLU A 127 -8.21 -14.13 -25.83
N ALA A 128 -9.04 -13.22 -25.34
CA ALA A 128 -9.05 -12.79 -23.94
C ALA A 128 -9.38 -13.96 -23.00
N ASP A 129 -10.38 -14.76 -23.34
CA ASP A 129 -10.78 -15.94 -22.56
C ASP A 129 -9.67 -17.01 -22.55
N ALA A 130 -9.00 -17.23 -23.69
CA ALA A 130 -7.89 -18.17 -23.79
C ALA A 130 -6.69 -17.70 -22.93
N ARG A 131 -6.38 -16.40 -22.97
CA ARG A 131 -5.32 -15.78 -22.15
C ARG A 131 -5.64 -15.91 -20.67
N LYS A 132 -6.86 -15.60 -20.26
CA LYS A 132 -7.32 -15.75 -18.88
C LYS A 132 -7.10 -17.18 -18.38
N LYS A 133 -7.53 -18.20 -19.15
CA LYS A 133 -7.32 -19.61 -18.80
C LYS A 133 -5.85 -19.99 -18.67
N GLN A 134 -4.97 -19.41 -19.49
CA GLN A 134 -3.53 -19.67 -19.39
C GLN A 134 -2.94 -19.05 -18.12
N LEU A 135 -3.40 -17.84 -17.73
CA LEU A 135 -2.98 -17.21 -16.49
C LEU A 135 -3.49 -17.96 -15.25
N GLU A 136 -4.75 -18.41 -15.30
CA GLU A 136 -5.31 -19.27 -14.26
C GLU A 136 -4.52 -20.58 -14.10
N ALA A 137 -4.12 -21.23 -15.20
CA ALA A 137 -3.31 -22.45 -15.16
C ALA A 137 -1.93 -22.20 -14.52
N ILE A 138 -1.27 -21.06 -14.85
CA ILE A 138 0.00 -20.70 -14.19
C ILE A 138 -0.19 -20.50 -12.69
N PHE A 139 -1.29 -19.85 -12.26
CA PHE A 139 -1.61 -19.68 -10.85
C PHE A 139 -1.80 -21.04 -10.16
N ASP A 140 -2.60 -21.92 -10.77
CA ASP A 140 -2.93 -23.25 -10.25
C ASP A 140 -1.69 -24.15 -10.10
N ASP A 141 -0.66 -23.96 -10.95
CA ASP A 141 0.64 -24.66 -10.83
C ASP A 141 1.41 -24.30 -9.53
N PHE A 142 1.14 -23.15 -8.92
CA PHE A 142 1.73 -22.72 -7.67
C PHE A 142 0.85 -23.01 -6.44
N GLU A 143 -0.46 -23.20 -6.64
CA GLU A 143 -1.40 -23.48 -5.56
C GLU A 143 -1.15 -24.87 -4.96
N THR A 144 -1.04 -24.95 -3.64
CA THR A 144 -0.89 -26.22 -2.90
C THR A 144 -2.21 -26.73 -2.37
N GLU A 145 -2.23 -27.97 -1.90
CA GLU A 145 -3.40 -28.52 -1.18
C GLU A 145 -3.65 -27.77 0.15
N GLU A 146 -2.62 -27.21 0.77
CA GLU A 146 -2.75 -26.35 1.95
C GLU A 146 -3.46 -25.05 1.60
N ASP A 147 -3.05 -24.37 0.53
CA ASP A 147 -3.73 -23.17 0.05
C ASP A 147 -5.21 -23.42 -0.24
N LYS A 148 -5.53 -24.55 -0.89
CA LYS A 148 -6.92 -24.93 -1.20
C LYS A 148 -7.75 -25.17 0.05
N ASN A 149 -7.18 -25.80 1.07
CA ASN A 149 -7.85 -26.04 2.34
C ASN A 149 -8.12 -24.73 3.07
N ASP A 150 -7.13 -23.84 3.09
CA ASP A 150 -7.22 -22.52 3.71
C ASP A 150 -8.23 -21.61 3.01
N ASN A 151 -8.28 -21.68 1.68
CA ASN A 151 -9.20 -20.91 0.84
C ASN A 151 -10.65 -21.39 0.93
N HIS A 152 -10.88 -22.64 1.41
CA HIS A 152 -12.23 -23.19 1.54
C HIS A 152 -13.12 -22.36 2.49
N ASP A 153 -12.53 -21.72 3.48
CA ASP A 153 -13.26 -20.87 4.45
C ASP A 153 -13.41 -19.41 3.97
N SER A 154 -12.50 -18.90 3.13
CA SER A 154 -12.51 -17.51 2.64
C SER A 154 -13.28 -17.29 1.34
N GLY A 155 -13.44 -18.34 0.55
CA GLY A 155 -14.21 -18.32 -0.71
C GLY A 155 -13.44 -17.80 -1.94
N ASP A 156 -12.31 -17.12 -1.77
CA ASP A 156 -11.49 -16.58 -2.87
C ASP A 156 -10.14 -17.30 -2.93
N PRO A 157 -9.81 -17.97 -4.07
CA PRO A 157 -8.53 -18.66 -4.22
C PRO A 157 -7.34 -17.71 -4.09
N ALA A 158 -6.38 -18.07 -3.23
CA ALA A 158 -5.16 -17.30 -3.02
C ALA A 158 -3.97 -18.24 -2.78
N LEU A 159 -2.78 -17.83 -3.24
CA LEU A 159 -1.52 -18.44 -2.85
C LEU A 159 -1.17 -17.92 -1.46
N GLY A 160 -0.97 -18.79 -0.51
CA GLY A 160 -0.46 -18.46 0.81
C GLY A 160 1.04 -18.12 0.79
N ALA A 161 1.63 -17.99 1.95
CA ALA A 161 3.00 -17.52 2.12
C ALA A 161 4.02 -18.36 1.32
N ASP A 162 4.01 -19.67 1.47
CA ASP A 162 4.99 -20.58 0.84
C ASP A 162 4.81 -20.64 -0.68
N SER A 163 3.59 -20.66 -1.16
CA SER A 163 3.26 -20.66 -2.58
C SER A 163 3.60 -19.33 -3.24
N SER A 164 3.34 -18.21 -2.57
CA SER A 164 3.76 -16.87 -3.00
C SER A 164 5.28 -16.76 -3.08
N MET A 165 6.01 -17.32 -2.12
CA MET A 165 7.47 -17.36 -2.14
C MET A 165 8.01 -18.14 -3.35
N ARG A 166 7.44 -19.32 -3.64
CA ARG A 166 7.83 -20.10 -4.82
C ARG A 166 7.56 -19.36 -6.13
N TYR A 167 6.44 -18.62 -6.21
CA TYR A 167 6.16 -17.80 -7.37
C TYR A 167 7.16 -16.64 -7.51
N LEU A 168 7.46 -15.90 -6.43
CA LEU A 168 8.47 -14.84 -6.42
C LEU A 168 9.82 -15.34 -6.94
N GLU A 169 10.30 -16.47 -6.43
CA GLU A 169 11.56 -17.08 -6.87
C GLU A 169 11.51 -17.46 -8.36
N ALA A 170 10.42 -18.04 -8.83
CA ALA A 170 10.22 -18.43 -10.23
C ALA A 170 10.29 -17.24 -11.18
N VAL A 171 9.75 -16.08 -10.80
CA VAL A 171 9.85 -14.84 -11.61
C VAL A 171 11.13 -14.05 -11.34
N GLY A 172 12.00 -14.54 -10.45
CA GLY A 172 13.31 -13.95 -10.15
C GLY A 172 13.23 -12.72 -9.27
N ALA A 173 12.24 -12.66 -8.39
CA ALA A 173 12.11 -11.68 -7.34
C ALA A 173 12.56 -12.27 -5.99
N SER A 174 13.01 -11.40 -5.09
CA SER A 174 13.45 -11.76 -3.75
C SER A 174 12.54 -11.12 -2.68
N PRO A 175 12.14 -11.84 -1.63
CA PRO A 175 11.42 -11.24 -0.53
C PRO A 175 12.26 -10.28 0.31
N ALA A 176 13.58 -10.23 0.07
CA ALA A 176 14.52 -9.42 0.83
C ALA A 176 14.81 -8.05 0.20
N ASP A 177 14.27 -7.76 -0.98
CA ASP A 177 14.51 -6.51 -1.69
C ASP A 177 13.23 -5.96 -2.37
N TYR A 178 13.36 -4.80 -3.01
CA TYR A 178 12.24 -4.10 -3.65
C TYR A 178 11.55 -4.88 -4.79
N SER A 179 12.17 -5.94 -5.30
CA SER A 179 11.56 -6.76 -6.37
C SER A 179 10.28 -7.45 -5.92
N LEU A 180 10.17 -7.77 -4.62
CA LEU A 180 8.92 -8.19 -4.01
C LEU A 180 7.80 -7.17 -4.27
N LEU A 181 8.06 -5.88 -4.00
CA LEU A 181 7.07 -4.83 -4.18
C LEU A 181 6.67 -4.65 -5.65
N VAL A 182 7.63 -4.85 -6.56
CA VAL A 182 7.36 -4.85 -8.01
C VAL A 182 6.40 -5.96 -8.38
N VAL A 183 6.60 -7.18 -7.88
CA VAL A 183 5.68 -8.30 -8.13
C VAL A 183 4.32 -8.04 -7.48
N CYS A 184 4.29 -7.60 -6.21
CA CYS A 184 3.05 -7.25 -5.52
C CYS A 184 2.23 -6.20 -6.29
N GLU A 185 2.90 -5.20 -6.88
CA GLU A 185 2.23 -4.18 -7.68
C GLU A 185 1.64 -4.77 -8.97
N ILE A 186 2.37 -5.64 -9.67
CA ILE A 186 1.89 -6.31 -10.90
C ILE A 186 0.67 -7.20 -10.61
N VAL A 187 0.75 -8.05 -9.59
CA VAL A 187 -0.33 -8.99 -9.23
C VAL A 187 -1.41 -8.37 -8.35
N LYS A 188 -1.39 -7.05 -8.17
CA LYS A 188 -2.37 -6.29 -7.36
C LYS A 188 -2.54 -6.84 -5.94
N ALA A 189 -1.47 -7.38 -5.35
CA ALA A 189 -1.52 -7.92 -3.99
C ALA A 189 -2.01 -6.87 -3.00
N GLN A 190 -2.83 -7.30 -2.03
CA GLN A 190 -3.35 -6.44 -0.96
C GLN A 190 -2.58 -6.62 0.35
N THR A 191 -1.88 -7.73 0.48
CA THR A 191 -1.12 -8.12 1.67
C THR A 191 0.17 -8.81 1.23
N ILE A 192 1.24 -8.66 2.00
CA ILE A 192 2.49 -9.38 1.75
C ILE A 192 2.29 -10.86 2.10
N GLY A 193 2.79 -11.74 1.24
CA GLY A 193 2.71 -13.18 1.44
C GLY A 193 1.38 -13.80 0.99
N GLU A 194 0.52 -13.03 0.33
CA GLU A 194 -0.73 -13.52 -0.22
C GLU A 194 -0.94 -12.97 -1.63
N ILE A 195 -1.21 -13.84 -2.60
CA ILE A 195 -1.52 -13.45 -3.98
C ILE A 195 -2.88 -14.06 -4.33
N THR A 196 -3.91 -13.23 -4.47
CA THR A 196 -5.23 -13.70 -4.89
C THR A 196 -5.24 -14.08 -6.36
N LYS A 197 -6.02 -15.10 -6.74
CA LYS A 197 -6.17 -15.51 -8.14
C LYS A 197 -6.72 -14.39 -9.01
N GLU A 198 -7.69 -13.67 -8.51
CA GLU A 198 -8.26 -12.51 -9.21
C GLU A 198 -7.18 -11.44 -9.48
N GLY A 199 -6.45 -11.01 -8.45
CA GLY A 199 -5.40 -10.00 -8.57
C GLY A 199 -4.27 -10.44 -9.51
N PHE A 200 -3.88 -11.71 -9.45
CA PHE A 200 -2.89 -12.30 -10.37
C PHE A 200 -3.34 -12.23 -11.82
N VAL A 201 -4.54 -12.74 -12.10
CA VAL A 201 -5.08 -12.79 -13.47
C VAL A 201 -5.32 -11.39 -14.02
N GLU A 202 -5.96 -10.52 -13.24
CA GLU A 202 -6.21 -9.13 -13.67
C GLU A 202 -4.91 -8.35 -13.90
N GLY A 203 -3.97 -8.47 -12.97
CA GLY A 203 -2.71 -7.74 -13.05
C GLY A 203 -1.90 -8.13 -14.28
N TRP A 204 -1.71 -9.42 -14.53
CA TRP A 204 -1.02 -9.89 -15.73
C TRP A 204 -1.78 -9.61 -17.01
N ASN A 205 -3.12 -9.68 -17.00
CA ASN A 205 -3.92 -9.32 -18.15
C ASN A 205 -3.75 -7.82 -18.51
N GLU A 206 -3.74 -6.94 -17.51
CA GLU A 206 -3.48 -5.50 -17.68
C GLU A 206 -2.08 -5.24 -18.27
N VAL A 207 -1.06 -5.96 -17.80
CA VAL A 207 0.30 -5.89 -18.37
C VAL A 207 0.31 -6.26 -19.85
N ILE A 208 -0.33 -7.35 -20.21
CA ILE A 208 -0.36 -7.84 -21.60
C ILE A 208 -1.14 -6.89 -22.50
N GLU A 209 -2.29 -6.41 -22.07
CA GLU A 209 -3.19 -5.62 -22.91
C GLU A 209 -2.74 -4.15 -23.07
N ASN A 210 -2.24 -3.56 -21.99
CA ASN A 210 -2.11 -2.10 -21.93
C ASN A 210 -0.67 -1.60 -21.82
N LEU A 211 0.24 -2.41 -21.26
CA LEU A 211 1.58 -1.95 -20.92
C LEU A 211 2.68 -2.54 -21.77
N ASP A 212 2.63 -3.84 -22.02
CA ASP A 212 3.64 -4.57 -22.78
C ASP A 212 3.02 -5.74 -23.56
N PRO A 213 2.50 -5.50 -24.77
CA PRO A 213 1.89 -6.55 -25.59
C PRO A 213 2.85 -7.70 -25.96
N ALA A 214 4.17 -7.54 -25.77
CA ALA A 214 5.15 -8.60 -25.99
C ALA A 214 5.18 -9.63 -24.87
N VAL A 215 4.63 -9.32 -23.70
CA VAL A 215 4.48 -10.27 -22.60
C VAL A 215 3.40 -11.28 -22.96
N LYS A 216 3.77 -12.55 -22.99
CA LYS A 216 2.83 -13.66 -23.15
C LYS A 216 2.43 -14.20 -21.79
N PRO A 217 1.30 -14.92 -21.67
CA PRO A 217 0.93 -15.60 -20.44
C PRO A 217 1.79 -16.87 -20.22
N GLU A 218 3.11 -16.67 -20.10
CA GLU A 218 4.12 -17.70 -19.86
C GLU A 218 5.02 -17.25 -18.74
N LEU A 219 5.38 -18.13 -17.82
CA LEU A 219 6.22 -17.80 -16.64
C LEU A 219 7.56 -17.15 -17.05
N ALA A 220 8.19 -17.62 -18.13
CA ALA A 220 9.44 -17.05 -18.64
C ALA A 220 9.27 -15.59 -19.13
N ALA A 221 8.11 -15.25 -19.70
CA ALA A 221 7.80 -13.89 -20.12
C ALA A 221 7.48 -13.00 -18.93
N GLN A 222 6.76 -13.51 -17.92
CA GLN A 222 6.53 -12.85 -16.64
C GLN A 222 7.86 -12.48 -15.96
N LYS A 223 8.79 -13.44 -15.88
CA LYS A 223 10.14 -13.19 -15.34
C LYS A 223 10.86 -12.06 -16.07
N ARG A 224 10.87 -12.07 -17.41
CA ARG A 224 11.50 -10.98 -18.20
C ARG A 224 10.83 -9.62 -17.93
N HIS A 225 9.50 -9.60 -17.81
CA HIS A 225 8.77 -8.38 -17.52
C HIS A 225 9.11 -7.85 -16.13
N VAL A 226 9.11 -8.68 -15.07
CA VAL A 226 9.51 -8.30 -13.72
C VAL A 226 10.91 -7.68 -13.73
N GLN A 227 11.88 -8.32 -14.39
CA GLN A 227 13.24 -7.78 -14.51
C GLN A 227 13.29 -6.43 -15.26
N SER A 228 12.44 -6.25 -16.27
CA SER A 228 12.30 -4.97 -16.98
C SER A 228 11.74 -3.88 -16.06
N ARG A 229 10.71 -4.21 -15.27
CA ARG A 229 10.09 -3.30 -14.29
C ARG A 229 11.06 -2.90 -13.18
N MET A 230 11.85 -3.85 -12.67
CA MET A 230 12.91 -3.55 -11.70
C MET A 230 13.88 -2.48 -12.22
N LYS A 231 14.32 -2.59 -13.47
CA LYS A 231 15.17 -1.58 -14.11
C LYS A 231 14.46 -0.24 -14.35
N GLN A 232 13.15 -0.27 -14.49
CA GLN A 232 12.35 0.94 -14.70
C GLN A 232 12.22 1.77 -13.41
N VAL A 233 12.24 1.14 -12.23
CA VAL A 233 12.10 1.83 -10.93
C VAL A 233 13.06 3.00 -10.81
N SER A 234 14.35 2.82 -11.18
CA SER A 234 15.37 3.87 -11.08
C SER A 234 15.28 4.96 -12.17
N ARG A 235 14.50 4.74 -13.23
CA ARG A 235 14.49 5.62 -14.42
C ARG A 235 13.18 6.37 -14.60
N ASP A 236 12.10 5.89 -13.99
CA ASP A 236 10.75 6.42 -14.15
C ASP A 236 10.19 6.80 -12.78
N SER A 237 10.23 8.09 -12.50
CA SER A 237 9.74 8.65 -11.22
C SER A 237 8.24 8.45 -11.03
N ALA A 238 7.45 8.37 -12.11
CA ALA A 238 6.02 8.10 -12.03
C ALA A 238 5.76 6.65 -11.62
N TYR A 239 6.53 5.71 -12.17
CA TYR A 239 6.46 4.31 -11.78
C TYR A 239 6.97 4.11 -10.35
N TYR A 240 8.09 4.73 -9.96
CA TYR A 240 8.58 4.70 -8.58
C TYR A 240 7.52 5.21 -7.59
N LYS A 241 6.88 6.34 -7.90
CA LYS A 241 5.78 6.87 -7.06
C LYS A 241 4.62 5.88 -6.95
N LYS A 242 4.25 5.21 -8.05
CA LYS A 242 3.20 4.17 -8.05
C LYS A 242 3.59 3.01 -7.14
N LEU A 243 4.83 2.52 -7.27
CA LEU A 243 5.39 1.45 -6.44
C LEU A 243 5.42 1.83 -4.95
N TYR A 244 5.89 3.05 -4.64
CA TYR A 244 5.91 3.60 -3.29
C TYR A 244 4.50 3.63 -2.66
N GLN A 245 3.51 4.07 -3.42
CA GLN A 245 2.12 4.10 -2.95
C GLN A 245 1.54 2.69 -2.75
N HIS A 246 1.89 1.74 -3.63
CA HIS A 246 1.45 0.35 -3.50
C HIS A 246 2.08 -0.35 -2.30
N ALA A 247 3.33 -0.03 -1.95
CA ALA A 247 4.00 -0.53 -0.75
C ALA A 247 3.18 -0.26 0.53
N PHE A 248 2.51 0.90 0.61
CA PHE A 248 1.57 1.15 1.70
C PHE A 248 0.36 0.22 1.69
N VAL A 249 -0.14 -0.13 0.50
CA VAL A 249 -1.31 -1.04 0.37
C VAL A 249 -0.97 -2.40 0.93
N VAL A 250 0.19 -2.96 0.55
CA VAL A 250 0.58 -4.32 0.98
C VAL A 250 1.11 -4.38 2.41
N GLY A 251 1.64 -3.27 2.95
CA GLY A 251 2.22 -3.22 4.30
C GLY A 251 1.25 -2.78 5.40
N LYS A 252 0.09 -2.24 5.06
CA LYS A 252 -0.89 -1.80 6.06
C LYS A 252 -1.64 -2.98 6.67
N THR A 253 -1.94 -2.88 7.95
CA THR A 253 -2.95 -3.69 8.61
C THR A 253 -4.15 -2.77 8.89
N ASN A 254 -5.31 -3.07 8.31
CA ASN A 254 -6.49 -2.19 8.34
C ASN A 254 -6.22 -0.82 7.66
N LYS A 255 -6.19 0.27 8.42
CA LYS A 255 -6.08 1.65 7.91
C LYS A 255 -4.69 2.26 8.05
N ALA A 256 -3.79 1.60 8.76
CA ALA A 256 -2.45 2.11 9.05
C ALA A 256 -1.40 1.01 8.91
N MET A 257 -0.16 1.39 8.70
CA MET A 257 1.00 0.51 8.67
C MET A 257 1.69 0.55 10.03
N ALA A 258 2.15 -0.60 10.52
CA ALA A 258 2.99 -0.67 11.71
C ALA A 258 4.30 0.09 11.45
N MET A 259 4.87 0.73 12.49
CA MET A 259 6.03 1.59 12.31
C MET A 259 7.27 0.81 11.90
N ASP A 260 7.48 -0.37 12.46
CA ASP A 260 8.56 -1.29 12.07
C ASP A 260 8.49 -1.68 10.60
N MET A 261 7.29 -2.02 10.12
CA MET A 261 7.05 -2.31 8.70
C MET A 261 7.34 -1.08 7.83
N ALA A 262 6.92 0.11 8.26
CA ALA A 262 7.17 1.35 7.51
C ALA A 262 8.67 1.66 7.43
N CYS A 263 9.41 1.54 8.53
CA CYS A 263 10.87 1.73 8.56
C CYS A 263 11.57 0.74 7.63
N ALA A 264 11.15 -0.53 7.64
CA ALA A 264 11.68 -1.55 6.75
C ALA A 264 11.42 -1.23 5.27
N MET A 265 10.20 -0.83 4.92
CA MET A 265 9.84 -0.45 3.55
C MET A 265 10.54 0.84 3.09
N TRP A 266 10.70 1.84 3.96
CA TRP A 266 11.52 3.02 3.63
C TRP A 266 12.97 2.65 3.38
N GLY A 267 13.54 1.71 4.17
CA GLY A 267 14.88 1.18 3.93
C GLY A 267 15.03 0.55 2.54
N MET A 268 14.00 -0.15 2.06
CA MET A 268 13.97 -0.77 0.73
C MET A 268 13.78 0.24 -0.40
N LEU A 269 12.87 1.21 -0.20
CA LEU A 269 12.45 2.15 -1.24
C LEU A 269 13.39 3.33 -1.39
N PHE A 270 14.13 3.70 -0.34
CA PHE A 270 15.16 4.74 -0.39
C PHE A 270 16.57 4.15 -0.46
N ASP A 271 16.74 3.04 -1.18
CA ASP A 271 18.01 2.37 -1.37
C ASP A 271 18.77 2.92 -2.57
N ALA A 272 20.10 2.95 -2.46
CA ALA A 272 21.01 3.39 -3.52
C ALA A 272 20.94 2.50 -4.77
N GLU A 273 20.68 1.19 -4.61
CA GLU A 273 20.59 0.25 -5.72
C GLU A 273 19.46 0.58 -6.70
N ILE A 274 18.39 1.19 -6.19
CA ILE A 274 17.26 1.63 -7.02
C ILE A 274 17.34 3.10 -7.42
N GLY A 275 18.41 3.82 -7.04
CA GLY A 275 18.65 5.20 -7.45
C GLY A 275 17.72 6.24 -6.81
N HIS A 276 17.08 5.91 -5.70
CA HIS A 276 16.18 6.78 -4.95
C HIS A 276 16.64 6.99 -3.50
N GLU A 277 17.96 7.03 -3.30
CA GLU A 277 18.57 7.21 -1.99
C GLU A 277 18.11 8.53 -1.33
N TRP A 278 17.59 8.46 -0.13
CA TRP A 278 17.23 9.65 0.65
C TRP A 278 18.42 10.14 1.46
N LYS A 279 19.41 10.62 0.72
CA LYS A 279 20.70 11.08 1.25
C LYS A 279 21.32 12.10 0.32
N THR A 280 21.97 13.08 0.90
CA THR A 280 22.80 14.06 0.19
C THR A 280 24.28 13.85 0.56
N ALA A 281 25.16 14.68 0.03
CA ALA A 281 26.57 14.60 0.36
C ALA A 281 26.86 14.88 1.85
N LYS A 282 25.97 15.64 2.53
CA LYS A 282 26.18 16.07 3.92
C LYS A 282 25.28 15.34 4.91
N VAL A 283 24.06 14.97 4.50
CA VAL A 283 23.03 14.47 5.39
C VAL A 283 22.49 13.13 4.91
N ASN A 284 22.53 12.11 5.75
CA ASN A 284 21.79 10.88 5.56
C ASN A 284 20.37 11.06 6.17
N TRP A 285 19.45 11.51 5.33
CA TRP A 285 18.08 11.84 5.77
C TRP A 285 17.31 10.63 6.26
N LEU A 286 17.43 9.48 5.56
CA LEU A 286 16.76 8.25 5.96
C LEU A 286 17.20 7.78 7.35
N GLU A 287 18.51 7.78 7.60
CA GLU A 287 19.06 7.40 8.90
C GLU A 287 18.59 8.34 10.02
N ASN A 288 18.61 9.66 9.77
CA ASN A 288 18.14 10.63 10.73
C ASN A 288 16.63 10.52 10.98
N TRP A 289 15.84 10.25 9.94
CA TRP A 289 14.41 9.98 10.07
C TRP A 289 14.13 8.76 10.95
N GLN A 290 14.82 7.65 10.70
CA GLN A 290 14.68 6.42 11.49
C GLN A 290 15.13 6.62 12.95
N LYS A 291 16.25 7.29 13.19
CA LYS A 291 16.70 7.66 14.56
C LYS A 291 15.68 8.52 15.31
N TYR A 292 15.14 9.52 14.64
CA TYR A 292 14.10 10.36 15.24
C TYR A 292 12.86 9.55 15.62
N LEU A 293 12.38 8.67 14.70
CA LEU A 293 11.23 7.82 14.97
C LEU A 293 11.50 6.90 16.17
N GLU A 294 12.68 6.28 16.22
CA GLU A 294 13.09 5.40 17.30
C GLU A 294 13.17 6.17 18.64
N GLU A 295 13.84 7.31 18.69
CA GLU A 295 13.94 8.14 19.91
C GLU A 295 12.57 8.59 20.45
N LYS A 296 11.60 8.85 19.57
CA LYS A 296 10.31 9.42 19.97
C LYS A 296 9.22 8.38 20.20
N PHE A 297 9.24 7.26 19.50
CA PHE A 297 8.10 6.35 19.43
C PHE A 297 8.43 4.88 19.70
N TYR A 298 9.69 4.54 19.94
CA TYR A 298 10.05 3.16 20.30
C TYR A 298 10.28 3.04 21.80
N VAL A 299 9.62 2.08 22.41
CA VAL A 299 9.84 1.67 23.79
C VAL A 299 10.63 0.37 23.76
N PRO A 300 11.86 0.34 24.27
CA PRO A 300 12.67 -0.87 24.27
C PRO A 300 12.05 -1.98 25.14
N PRO A 301 12.46 -3.24 24.94
CA PRO A 301 12.01 -4.34 25.79
C PRO A 301 12.36 -4.09 27.26
N PRO A 302 11.51 -4.52 28.22
CA PRO A 302 11.77 -4.33 29.65
C PRO A 302 13.09 -4.93 30.13
N ASN A 303 13.54 -6.01 29.53
CA ASN A 303 14.78 -6.70 29.83
C ASN A 303 15.58 -6.95 28.53
N PRO A 304 16.43 -6.01 28.10
CA PRO A 304 17.16 -6.14 26.84
C PRO A 304 18.16 -7.29 26.81
N ASP A 305 18.56 -7.83 27.98
CA ASP A 305 19.48 -8.96 28.10
C ASP A 305 18.80 -10.34 27.92
N LEU A 306 17.47 -10.39 27.88
CA LEU A 306 16.70 -11.61 27.64
C LEU A 306 16.27 -11.70 26.17
N PRO A 307 16.09 -12.93 25.64
CA PRO A 307 15.50 -13.11 24.33
C PRO A 307 14.15 -12.40 24.20
N GLU A 308 13.87 -11.86 23.01
CA GLU A 308 12.56 -11.29 22.72
C GLU A 308 11.49 -12.38 22.71
N ASP A 309 10.48 -12.24 23.54
CA ASP A 309 9.25 -13.01 23.58
C ASP A 309 8.03 -12.08 23.66
N GLU A 310 6.82 -12.64 23.76
CA GLU A 310 5.59 -11.83 23.83
C GLU A 310 5.56 -10.85 25.00
N ASN A 311 6.27 -11.14 26.10
CA ASN A 311 6.33 -10.32 27.31
C ASN A 311 7.56 -9.41 27.34
N ASN A 312 8.60 -9.75 26.57
CA ASN A 312 9.86 -9.03 26.51
C ASN A 312 10.14 -8.56 25.07
N LYS A 313 9.23 -7.80 24.48
CA LYS A 313 9.35 -7.25 23.13
C LYS A 313 9.34 -5.73 23.16
N GLY A 314 10.21 -5.14 22.38
CA GLY A 314 10.17 -3.71 22.12
C GLY A 314 8.88 -3.33 21.39
N LYS A 315 8.38 -2.12 21.64
CA LYS A 315 7.06 -1.69 21.15
C LYS A 315 7.10 -0.30 20.55
N TRP A 316 6.56 -0.20 19.35
CA TRP A 316 6.25 1.08 18.73
C TRP A 316 4.93 1.64 19.28
N THR A 317 4.93 2.89 19.67
CA THR A 317 3.76 3.59 20.23
C THR A 317 2.91 4.27 19.16
N ARG A 318 3.35 4.25 17.90
CA ARG A 318 2.70 4.93 16.79
C ARG A 318 2.68 4.07 15.54
N THR A 319 1.70 4.34 14.67
CA THR A 319 1.55 3.73 13.34
C THR A 319 1.65 4.81 12.26
N VAL A 320 1.87 4.39 11.01
CA VAL A 320 1.98 5.26 9.85
C VAL A 320 0.66 5.27 9.11
N SER A 321 0.05 6.44 8.97
CA SER A 321 -1.14 6.65 8.14
C SER A 321 -0.77 6.76 6.67
N LYS A 322 -1.75 6.58 5.76
CA LYS A 322 -1.54 6.78 4.32
C LYS A 322 -1.07 8.20 3.99
N ASP A 323 -1.55 9.19 4.73
CA ASP A 323 -1.15 10.58 4.55
C ASP A 323 0.32 10.77 4.93
N LEU A 324 0.72 10.35 6.14
CA LEU A 324 2.12 10.40 6.57
C LEU A 324 3.04 9.66 5.59
N TRP A 325 2.64 8.47 5.11
CA TRP A 325 3.39 7.71 4.12
C TRP A 325 3.65 8.53 2.85
N ASN A 326 2.60 9.10 2.27
CA ASN A 326 2.71 9.89 1.04
C ASN A 326 3.50 11.19 1.25
N GLN A 327 3.30 11.86 2.38
CA GLN A 327 4.02 13.09 2.71
C GLN A 327 5.50 12.83 2.98
N THR A 328 5.88 11.65 3.48
CA THR A 328 7.30 11.29 3.61
C THR A 328 8.04 11.30 2.28
N LEU A 329 7.43 10.80 1.21
CA LEU A 329 8.05 10.88 -0.13
C LEU A 329 8.17 12.32 -0.63
N VAL A 330 7.17 13.15 -0.39
CA VAL A 330 7.21 14.58 -0.77
C VAL A 330 8.29 15.31 0.01
N PHE A 331 8.37 15.07 1.33
CA PHE A 331 9.37 15.65 2.20
C PHE A 331 10.78 15.20 1.81
N ALA A 332 10.96 13.91 1.51
CA ALA A 332 12.23 13.35 1.04
C ALA A 332 12.74 14.09 -0.20
N ASN A 333 11.89 14.24 -1.21
CA ASN A 333 12.28 14.97 -2.43
C ASN A 333 12.68 16.42 -2.15
N LYS A 334 11.95 17.11 -1.26
CA LYS A 334 12.25 18.50 -0.90
C LYS A 334 13.57 18.63 -0.12
N THR A 335 13.89 17.70 0.76
CA THR A 335 15.18 17.70 1.48
C THR A 335 16.38 17.40 0.59
N LEU A 336 16.18 16.66 -0.51
CA LEU A 336 17.20 16.45 -1.53
C LEU A 336 17.43 17.70 -2.38
N GLU A 337 16.41 18.54 -2.57
CA GLU A 337 16.50 19.82 -3.27
C GLU A 337 17.09 20.91 -2.38
N ASP A 338 16.74 20.93 -1.08
CA ASP A 338 17.17 21.92 -0.09
C ASP A 338 17.49 21.30 1.27
N GLU A 339 18.76 21.03 1.51
CA GLU A 339 19.28 20.47 2.78
C GLU A 339 19.05 21.39 3.98
N SER A 340 18.85 22.70 3.77
CA SER A 340 18.67 23.66 4.85
C SER A 340 17.29 23.64 5.49
N LEU A 341 16.35 22.87 4.90
CA LEU A 341 14.94 22.86 5.25
C LEU A 341 14.28 24.25 5.12
N GLY A 342 14.78 25.11 4.21
CA GLY A 342 14.24 26.43 3.94
C GLY A 342 12.82 26.40 3.36
N PHE A 343 12.44 25.30 2.75
CA PHE A 343 11.07 25.08 2.24
C PHE A 343 10.04 24.84 3.34
N TRP A 344 10.47 24.54 4.56
CA TRP A 344 9.57 24.25 5.67
C TRP A 344 9.21 25.52 6.48
N SER A 345 7.95 25.69 6.84
CA SER A 345 7.47 26.66 7.81
C SER A 345 6.33 26.06 8.66
N GLU A 346 6.15 26.56 9.87
CA GLU A 346 5.09 26.12 10.79
C GLU A 346 3.67 26.37 10.27
N GLU A 347 3.51 27.28 9.29
CA GLU A 347 2.22 27.62 8.67
C GLU A 347 1.81 26.61 7.58
N GLN A 348 2.71 25.75 7.15
CA GLN A 348 2.43 24.74 6.13
C GLN A 348 1.76 23.52 6.78
N ALA A 349 0.83 22.90 6.05
CA ALA A 349 0.06 21.76 6.53
C ALA A 349 0.83 20.43 6.40
N TRP A 350 2.03 20.34 7.03
CA TRP A 350 2.74 19.07 7.18
C TRP A 350 2.11 18.22 8.29
N PRO A 351 2.24 16.89 8.24
CA PRO A 351 1.95 16.05 9.40
C PRO A 351 2.80 16.47 10.59
N GLY A 352 2.22 16.62 11.78
CA GLY A 352 2.94 17.13 12.98
C GLY A 352 4.20 16.33 13.35
N ILE A 353 4.27 15.05 12.97
CA ILE A 353 5.48 14.24 13.13
C ILE A 353 6.65 14.73 12.25
N MET A 354 6.36 15.40 11.13
CA MET A 354 7.40 16.02 10.28
C MET A 354 7.83 17.36 10.83
N ASP A 355 6.91 18.13 11.41
CA ASP A 355 7.23 19.37 12.11
C ASP A 355 8.17 19.08 13.28
N ASP A 356 7.83 18.08 14.10
CA ASP A 356 8.67 17.60 15.19
C ASP A 356 10.05 17.10 14.68
N PHE A 357 10.11 16.44 13.53
CA PHE A 357 11.36 16.00 12.94
C PHE A 357 12.26 17.16 12.51
N VAL A 358 11.70 18.22 11.92
CA VAL A 358 12.46 19.42 11.56
C VAL A 358 13.06 20.08 12.80
N VAL A 359 12.27 20.20 13.89
CA VAL A 359 12.76 20.72 15.18
C VAL A 359 13.90 19.83 15.69
N TRP A 360 13.70 18.51 15.70
CA TRP A 360 14.71 17.53 16.12
C TRP A 360 16.01 17.65 15.31
N CYS A 361 15.92 17.80 13.96
CA CYS A 361 17.09 17.99 13.10
C CYS A 361 17.88 19.24 13.46
N ARG A 362 17.22 20.34 13.81
CA ARG A 362 17.86 21.58 14.24
C ARG A 362 18.51 21.45 15.62
N GLU A 363 17.83 20.81 16.58
CA GLU A 363 18.34 20.53 17.92
C GLU A 363 19.57 19.62 17.91
N LYS A 364 19.57 18.61 17.05
CA LYS A 364 20.70 17.66 16.91
C LYS A 364 21.84 18.20 16.01
N GLY A 365 21.68 19.38 15.43
CA GLY A 365 22.67 19.97 14.54
C GLY A 365 22.81 19.24 13.18
N VAL A 366 21.80 18.49 12.78
CA VAL A 366 21.76 17.85 11.43
C VAL A 366 21.71 18.92 10.35
N VAL A 367 20.98 20.02 10.62
CA VAL A 367 20.89 21.20 9.76
C VAL A 367 21.18 22.44 10.60
N ALA A 368 21.75 23.46 9.96
CA ALA A 368 22.02 24.72 10.64
C ALA A 368 20.70 25.38 11.09
N THR A 369 20.67 25.88 12.34
CA THR A 369 19.60 26.74 12.80
C THR A 369 19.68 28.04 12.00
N LYS A 370 18.57 28.51 11.39
CA LYS A 370 18.51 29.89 10.88
C LYS A 370 18.77 30.82 12.06
N SER A 371 19.91 31.53 12.02
CA SER A 371 20.18 32.58 13.01
C SER A 371 19.12 33.68 12.83
N LYS A 372 18.66 34.29 13.94
CA LYS A 372 17.71 35.41 13.90
C LYS A 372 18.23 36.62 13.12
N ASP A 373 19.53 36.66 12.82
CA ASP A 373 20.18 37.75 12.11
C ASP A 373 19.93 37.74 10.60
N ASP A 374 19.46 36.62 10.01
CA ASP A 374 19.16 36.53 8.56
C ASP A 374 17.76 37.05 8.20
N MET A 375 16.97 37.52 9.19
CA MET A 375 15.61 38.05 8.96
C MET A 375 15.52 39.60 8.91
N GLU A 376 16.64 40.30 9.04
CA GLU A 376 16.65 41.80 9.12
C GLU A 376 17.28 42.51 7.90
N VAL A 377 17.43 41.86 6.74
CA VAL A 377 17.96 42.52 5.54
C VAL A 377 17.00 42.36 4.36
N ASP A 378 15.81 42.92 4.48
CA ASP A 378 14.98 43.31 3.34
C ASP A 378 14.03 44.47 3.80
N GLU A 379 14.60 45.66 3.96
CA GLU A 379 13.90 46.93 3.90
C GLU A 379 14.40 47.76 2.71
#